data_9c4486e6eaec00944f879d4c1aa1329c
#
_entry.id   9c4486e6eaec00944f879d4c1aa1329c
#
_cell.length_a   1.000
_cell.length_b   1.000
_cell.length_c   1.000
_cell.angle_alpha   90.00
_cell.angle_beta   90.00
_cell.angle_gamma   90.00
#
_symmetry.space_group_name_H-M   'P 1'
#
loop_
_entity.id
_entity.type
_entity.pdbx_description
1 polymer ?
#
loop_
_entity_poly.entity_id
_entity_poly.type
_entity_poly.pdbx_seq_one_letter_code
_entity_poly.pdbx_strand_id
1 'polypeptide(L)'
;MIYTVTFNPAIDYVIKVDNLTLGQVNRTTREYIFCGGKGINVSHLLANLGVDSVGLGFIAGFTGDVIESGAKELGFKPDFIRVREGMTRINVKVKSNEESEINGLGPVIHDDELEQMFKKLDELEDGEKIC
;
A
#
# COMPACT_ATOMS: atom_id res chain seq x y z
N MET A 1 -15.82 6.69 -13.41
CA MET A 1 -14.50 6.55 -12.74
C MET A 1 -14.56 5.42 -11.73
N ILE A 2 -13.51 4.65 -11.62
CA ILE A 2 -13.39 3.58 -10.63
C ILE A 2 -12.51 4.07 -9.48
N TYR A 3 -12.98 3.87 -8.26
CA TYR A 3 -12.25 4.18 -7.04
C TYR A 3 -11.88 2.89 -6.33
N THR A 4 -10.62 2.76 -5.94
CA THR A 4 -10.16 1.63 -5.13
C THR A 4 -9.84 2.13 -3.74
N VAL A 5 -10.11 1.32 -2.72
CA VAL A 5 -9.88 1.70 -1.33
C VAL A 5 -8.90 0.73 -0.69
N THR A 6 -7.80 1.28 -0.17
CA THR A 6 -6.80 0.53 0.57
C THR A 6 -6.58 1.24 1.90
N PHE A 7 -7.20 0.75 2.98
CA PHE A 7 -7.11 1.42 4.28
C PHE A 7 -5.70 1.44 4.84
N ASN A 8 -4.94 0.38 4.61
CA ASN A 8 -3.60 0.24 5.17
C ASN A 8 -2.62 -0.23 4.09
N PRO A 9 -2.25 0.65 3.15
CA PRO A 9 -1.25 0.32 2.14
C PRO A 9 0.08 -0.03 2.78
N ALA A 10 0.92 -0.74 2.05
CA ALA A 10 2.21 -1.17 2.53
C ALA A 10 3.28 -1.05 1.47
N ILE A 11 4.50 -0.81 1.92
CA ILE A 11 5.69 -1.12 1.13
C ILE A 11 6.01 -2.58 1.43
N ASP A 12 5.97 -3.44 0.43
CA ASP A 12 6.33 -4.84 0.58
C ASP A 12 7.79 -5.04 0.19
N TYR A 13 8.60 -5.43 1.17
CA TYR A 13 9.99 -5.79 0.97
C TYR A 13 10.10 -7.30 0.89
N VAL A 14 10.29 -7.82 -0.32
CA VAL A 14 10.38 -9.26 -0.58
C VAL A 14 11.84 -9.63 -0.70
N ILE A 15 12.32 -10.51 0.18
CA ILE A 15 13.72 -10.91 0.23
C ILE A 15 13.87 -12.42 0.15
N LYS A 16 14.94 -12.84 -0.50
CA LYS A 16 15.36 -14.24 -0.50
C LYS A 16 16.64 -14.37 0.31
N VAL A 17 16.65 -15.29 1.26
CA VAL A 17 17.80 -15.58 2.13
C VAL A 17 18.03 -17.08 2.10
N ASP A 18 19.24 -17.49 1.78
CA ASP A 18 19.61 -18.90 1.86
C ASP A 18 19.82 -19.28 3.33
N ASN A 19 19.05 -20.24 3.83
CA ASN A 19 19.15 -20.75 5.20
C ASN A 19 19.06 -19.66 6.27
N LEU A 20 17.91 -18.98 6.35
CA LEU A 20 17.68 -17.96 7.38
C LEU A 20 18.01 -18.53 8.78
N THR A 21 18.95 -17.89 9.48
CA THR A 21 19.43 -18.33 10.78
C THR A 21 19.17 -17.22 11.81
N LEU A 22 18.36 -17.51 12.81
CA LEU A 22 18.07 -16.57 13.88
C LEU A 22 19.31 -16.25 14.68
N GLY A 23 19.42 -15.01 15.16
CA GLY A 23 20.57 -14.57 15.96
C GLY A 23 21.85 -14.33 15.17
N GLN A 24 21.80 -14.41 13.86
CA GLN A 24 22.91 -14.21 12.95
C GLN A 24 22.65 -13.08 11.98
N VAL A 25 23.70 -12.56 11.37
CA VAL A 25 23.56 -11.64 10.24
C VAL A 25 23.22 -12.49 9.00
N ASN A 26 22.08 -12.21 8.40
CA ASN A 26 21.64 -12.87 7.18
C ASN A 26 21.69 -11.87 6.04
N ARG A 27 22.22 -12.28 4.89
CA ARG A 27 22.31 -11.42 3.70
C ARG A 27 21.39 -11.93 2.62
N THR A 28 20.69 -11.00 1.98
CA THR A 28 19.77 -11.33 0.89
C THR A 28 20.54 -11.74 -0.35
N THR A 29 20.03 -12.73 -1.07
CA THR A 29 20.50 -13.09 -2.42
C THR A 29 19.69 -12.41 -3.50
N ARG A 30 18.44 -12.05 -3.20
CA ARG A 30 17.55 -11.26 -4.06
C ARG A 30 16.67 -10.39 -3.19
N GLU A 31 16.29 -9.23 -3.71
CA GLU A 31 15.38 -8.31 -3.02
C GLU A 31 14.53 -7.54 -4.02
N TYR A 32 13.28 -7.31 -3.66
CA TYR A 32 12.30 -6.56 -4.43
C TYR A 32 11.48 -5.68 -3.51
N ILE A 33 11.08 -4.52 -4.02
CA ILE A 33 10.19 -3.59 -3.31
C ILE A 33 8.95 -3.36 -4.16
N PHE A 34 7.78 -3.54 -3.57
CA PHE A 34 6.50 -3.30 -4.22
C PHE A 34 5.63 -2.41 -3.35
N CYS A 35 4.80 -1.59 -3.98
CA CYS A 35 3.68 -0.95 -3.29
C CYS A 35 2.55 -1.97 -3.22
N GLY A 36 2.06 -2.26 -2.02
CA GLY A 36 1.10 -3.32 -1.78
C GLY A 36 -0.20 -2.82 -1.17
N GLY A 37 -1.19 -3.67 -1.24
CA GLY A 37 -2.55 -3.47 -0.80
C GLY A 37 -3.52 -3.92 -1.89
N LYS A 38 -4.65 -4.47 -1.48
CA LYS A 38 -5.60 -5.05 -2.45
C LYS A 38 -6.12 -4.01 -3.45
N GLY A 39 -6.52 -2.84 -2.96
CA GLY A 39 -6.99 -1.77 -3.83
C GLY A 39 -5.91 -1.24 -4.77
N ILE A 40 -4.68 -1.11 -4.28
CA ILE A 40 -3.54 -0.70 -5.11
C ILE A 40 -3.29 -1.72 -6.22
N ASN A 41 -3.36 -3.00 -5.90
CA ASN A 41 -3.19 -4.06 -6.89
C ASN A 41 -4.29 -4.01 -7.96
N VAL A 42 -5.53 -3.74 -7.56
CA VAL A 42 -6.65 -3.58 -8.50
C VAL A 42 -6.41 -2.37 -9.40
N SER A 43 -6.03 -1.22 -8.84
CA SER A 43 -5.73 -0.02 -9.62
C SER A 43 -4.59 -0.22 -10.61
N HIS A 44 -3.55 -0.95 -10.20
CA HIS A 44 -2.45 -1.30 -11.10
C HIS A 44 -2.92 -2.17 -12.25
N LEU A 45 -3.73 -3.19 -11.97
CA LEU A 45 -4.30 -4.04 -13.00
C LEU A 45 -5.17 -3.24 -13.97
N LEU A 46 -6.03 -2.35 -13.46
CA LEU A 46 -6.86 -1.49 -14.29
C LEU A 46 -6.01 -0.60 -15.20
N ALA A 47 -4.93 -0.02 -14.69
CA ALA A 47 -4.03 0.79 -15.49
C ALA A 47 -3.41 -0.03 -16.63
N ASN A 48 -3.01 -1.26 -16.37
CA ASN A 48 -2.47 -2.17 -17.39
C ASN A 48 -3.52 -2.51 -18.47
N LEU A 49 -4.79 -2.45 -18.12
CA LEU A 49 -5.91 -2.67 -19.05
C LEU A 49 -6.37 -1.37 -19.74
N GLY A 50 -5.71 -0.26 -19.49
CA GLY A 50 -6.06 1.04 -20.06
C GLY A 50 -7.27 1.70 -19.40
N VAL A 51 -7.62 1.29 -18.18
CA VAL A 51 -8.75 1.83 -17.42
C VAL A 51 -8.23 2.75 -16.31
N ASP A 52 -8.72 3.99 -16.30
CA ASP A 52 -8.35 4.95 -15.26
C ASP A 52 -9.02 4.62 -13.93
N SER A 53 -8.28 4.83 -12.84
CA SER A 53 -8.84 4.70 -11.50
C SER A 53 -8.20 5.72 -10.54
N VAL A 54 -8.87 5.92 -9.42
CA VAL A 54 -8.39 6.76 -8.32
C VAL A 54 -8.20 5.86 -7.09
N GLY A 55 -7.02 5.91 -6.50
CA GLY A 55 -6.72 5.16 -5.27
C GLY A 55 -6.97 6.01 -4.03
N LEU A 56 -7.86 5.53 -3.18
CA LEU A 56 -8.15 6.10 -1.86
C LEU A 56 -7.52 5.23 -0.78
N GLY A 57 -7.18 5.82 0.34
CA GLY A 57 -6.59 5.13 1.47
C GLY A 57 -5.91 6.12 2.41
N PHE A 58 -5.19 5.59 3.39
CA PHE A 58 -4.47 6.39 4.38
C PHE A 58 -2.97 6.18 4.24
N ILE A 59 -2.22 7.28 4.22
CA ILE A 59 -0.76 7.25 4.19
C ILE A 59 -0.20 8.15 5.28
N ALA A 60 1.03 7.90 5.71
CA ALA A 60 1.71 8.69 6.72
C ALA A 60 3.23 8.63 6.55
N GLY A 61 3.92 9.68 6.99
CA GLY A 61 5.37 9.74 7.00
C GLY A 61 6.01 9.65 5.62
N PHE A 62 7.33 9.49 5.59
CA PHE A 62 8.04 9.41 4.31
C PHE A 62 7.71 8.12 3.54
N THR A 63 7.35 7.04 4.25
CA THR A 63 6.91 5.81 3.60
C THR A 63 5.57 6.01 2.87
N GLY A 64 4.73 6.91 3.38
CA GLY A 64 3.52 7.35 2.67
C GLY A 64 3.83 8.06 1.36
N ASP A 65 4.90 8.85 1.32
CA ASP A 65 5.36 9.50 0.09
C ASP A 65 5.77 8.47 -0.97
N VAL A 66 6.37 7.38 -0.54
CA VAL A 66 6.74 6.26 -1.43
C VAL A 66 5.50 5.63 -2.05
N ILE A 67 4.44 5.43 -1.27
CA ILE A 67 3.16 4.90 -1.78
C ILE A 67 2.54 5.86 -2.80
N GLU A 68 2.52 7.14 -2.51
CA GLU A 68 1.95 8.15 -3.42
C GLU A 68 2.73 8.22 -4.74
N SER A 69 4.04 8.24 -4.68
CA SER A 69 4.90 8.22 -5.87
C SER A 69 4.76 6.90 -6.63
N GLY A 70 4.70 5.79 -5.91
CA GLY A 70 4.52 4.46 -6.49
C GLY A 70 3.18 4.32 -7.23
N ALA A 71 2.12 4.91 -6.70
CA ALA A 71 0.81 4.93 -7.36
C ALA A 71 0.90 5.58 -8.74
N LYS A 72 1.58 6.71 -8.83
CA LYS A 72 1.78 7.42 -10.10
C LYS A 72 2.58 6.59 -11.10
N GLU A 73 3.63 5.94 -10.63
CA GLU A 73 4.43 5.03 -11.47
C GLU A 73 3.63 3.81 -11.94
N LEU A 74 2.74 3.29 -11.09
CA LEU A 74 1.86 2.18 -11.43
C LEU A 74 0.72 2.59 -12.38
N GLY A 75 0.53 3.89 -12.62
CA GLY A 75 -0.36 4.40 -13.65
C GLY A 75 -1.76 4.76 -13.18
N PHE A 76 -1.99 4.95 -11.90
CA PHE A 76 -3.28 5.41 -11.40
C PHE A 76 -3.14 6.70 -10.58
N LYS A 77 -4.25 7.38 -10.37
CA LYS A 77 -4.27 8.65 -9.65
C LYS A 77 -4.40 8.40 -8.15
N PRO A 78 -3.42 8.81 -7.34
CA PRO A 78 -3.55 8.74 -5.89
C PRO A 78 -4.40 9.91 -5.37
N ASP A 79 -5.28 9.61 -4.43
CA ASP A 79 -6.02 10.59 -3.65
C ASP A 79 -6.07 10.14 -2.18
N PHE A 80 -4.92 9.78 -1.66
CA PHE A 80 -4.75 9.28 -0.31
C PHE A 80 -4.92 10.39 0.72
N ILE A 81 -5.47 10.04 1.87
CA ILE A 81 -5.55 10.93 3.02
C ILE A 81 -4.27 10.76 3.83
N ARG A 82 -3.55 11.86 4.02
CA ARG A 82 -2.35 11.84 4.84
C ARG A 82 -2.74 11.98 6.30
N VAL A 83 -2.41 10.98 7.10
CA VAL A 83 -2.68 10.98 8.53
C VAL A 83 -1.44 11.46 9.30
N ARG A 84 -1.66 11.99 10.50
CA ARG A 84 -0.63 12.71 11.27
C ARG A 84 0.21 11.84 12.18
N GLU A 85 -0.22 10.63 12.50
CA GLU A 85 0.45 9.80 13.49
C GLU A 85 0.95 8.48 12.90
N GLY A 86 2.24 8.25 13.04
CA GLY A 86 2.87 7.02 12.59
C GLY A 86 3.42 7.09 11.18
N MET A 87 3.53 5.95 10.56
CA MET A 87 4.06 5.81 9.20
C MET A 87 3.33 4.71 8.44
N THR A 88 3.29 4.84 7.13
CA THR A 88 2.85 3.74 6.26
C THR A 88 3.71 2.52 6.52
N ARG A 89 3.07 1.36 6.67
CA ARG A 89 3.76 0.14 7.09
C ARG A 89 4.69 -0.42 6.01
N ILE A 90 5.72 -1.08 6.49
CA ILE A 90 6.60 -1.91 5.68
C ILE A 90 6.34 -3.35 6.08
N ASN A 91 6.02 -4.19 5.12
CA ASN A 91 5.90 -5.63 5.31
C ASN A 91 7.15 -6.29 4.76
N VAL A 92 7.68 -7.27 5.49
CA VAL A 92 8.83 -8.05 5.06
C VAL A 92 8.36 -9.47 4.73
N LYS A 93 8.62 -9.91 3.52
CA LYS A 93 8.34 -11.29 3.08
C LYS A 93 9.66 -12.00 2.86
N VAL A 94 9.95 -12.97 3.71
CA VAL A 94 11.19 -13.72 3.68
C VAL A 94 10.98 -15.04 2.99
N LYS A 95 11.64 -15.23 1.86
CA LYS A 95 11.69 -16.51 1.15
C LYS A 95 12.99 -17.20 1.50
N SER A 96 12.89 -18.31 2.20
CA SER A 96 14.01 -19.11 2.63
C SER A 96 13.60 -20.60 2.63
N ASN A 97 14.09 -21.40 3.56
CA ASN A 97 13.64 -22.78 3.73
C ASN A 97 12.14 -22.83 4.03
N GLU A 98 11.67 -21.88 4.80
CA GLU A 98 10.24 -21.62 5.03
C GLU A 98 9.93 -20.17 4.67
N GLU A 99 8.76 -19.92 4.09
CA GLU A 99 8.31 -18.58 3.83
C GLU A 99 7.74 -17.97 5.11
N SER A 100 8.22 -16.78 5.46
CA SER A 100 7.76 -16.04 6.63
C SER A 100 7.40 -14.63 6.26
N GLU A 101 6.42 -14.06 6.95
CA GLU A 101 6.02 -12.68 6.76
C GLU A 101 6.07 -11.95 8.10
N ILE A 102 6.60 -10.73 8.08
CA ILE A 102 6.60 -9.81 9.21
C ILE A 102 5.87 -8.56 8.74
N ASN A 103 4.66 -8.35 9.24
CA ASN A 103 3.83 -7.25 8.80
C ASN A 103 3.88 -6.10 9.78
N GLY A 104 4.15 -4.90 9.26
CA GLY A 104 4.11 -3.68 10.05
C GLY A 104 2.68 -3.30 10.47
N LEU A 105 2.57 -2.45 11.48
CA LEU A 105 1.28 -2.02 12.02
C LEU A 105 0.56 -1.02 11.11
N GLY A 106 1.31 -0.08 10.57
CA GLY A 106 0.75 1.05 9.88
C GLY A 106 0.46 2.23 10.81
N PRO A 107 -0.03 3.33 10.25
CA PRO A 107 -0.30 4.54 11.03
C PRO A 107 -1.54 4.40 11.90
N VAL A 108 -1.68 5.31 12.85
CA VAL A 108 -2.91 5.47 13.63
C VAL A 108 -3.83 6.40 12.87
N ILE A 109 -5.06 5.95 12.63
CA ILE A 109 -6.07 6.74 11.94
C ILE A 109 -7.01 7.32 13.00
N HIS A 110 -7.04 8.64 13.12
CA HIS A 110 -7.91 9.34 14.05
C HIS A 110 -9.31 9.53 13.45
N ASP A 111 -10.31 9.78 14.32
CA ASP A 111 -11.70 9.87 13.89
C ASP A 111 -11.94 10.96 12.85
N ASP A 112 -11.29 12.10 12.98
CA ASP A 112 -11.40 13.19 12.00
C ASP A 112 -10.82 12.80 10.63
N GLU A 113 -9.78 11.98 10.63
CA GLU A 113 -9.16 11.46 9.40
C GLU A 113 -10.05 10.40 8.74
N LEU A 114 -10.68 9.56 9.55
CA LEU A 114 -11.65 8.58 9.07
C LEU A 114 -12.88 9.28 8.47
N GLU A 115 -13.33 10.37 9.08
CA GLU A 115 -14.42 11.18 8.53
C GLU A 115 -14.08 11.78 7.18
N GLN A 116 -12.83 12.17 6.94
CA GLN A 116 -12.39 12.63 5.63
C GLN A 116 -12.57 11.55 4.56
N MET A 117 -12.33 10.30 4.91
CA MET A 117 -12.57 9.18 3.98
C MET A 117 -14.05 9.04 3.68
N PHE A 118 -14.90 9.06 4.69
CA PHE A 118 -16.35 8.98 4.49
C PHE A 118 -16.86 10.16 3.64
N LYS A 119 -16.34 11.35 3.87
CA LYS A 119 -16.69 12.52 3.07
C LYS A 119 -16.34 12.33 1.60
N LYS A 120 -15.13 11.80 1.31
CA LYS A 120 -14.73 11.49 -0.06
C LYS A 120 -15.67 10.49 -0.71
N LEU A 121 -16.06 9.45 0.02
CA LEU A 121 -16.98 8.42 -0.48
C LEU A 121 -18.39 8.99 -0.71
N ASP A 122 -18.86 9.88 0.17
CA ASP A 122 -20.17 10.51 0.03
C ASP A 122 -20.25 11.48 -1.15
N GLU A 123 -19.12 12.04 -1.57
CA GLU A 123 -19.04 12.94 -2.72
C GLU A 123 -19.03 12.23 -4.06
N LEU A 124 -18.99 10.90 -4.09
CA LEU A 124 -19.01 10.14 -5.34
C LEU A 124 -20.39 10.23 -5.99
N GLU A 125 -20.38 10.39 -7.30
CA GLU A 125 -21.59 10.54 -8.10
C GLU A 125 -22.16 9.20 -8.55
N ASP A 126 -23.43 9.19 -8.98
CA ASP A 126 -24.07 8.01 -9.55
C ASP A 126 -23.29 7.52 -10.78
N GLY A 127 -23.13 6.21 -10.88
CA GLY A 127 -22.37 5.57 -11.95
C GLY A 127 -20.89 5.37 -11.67
N GLU A 128 -20.36 5.97 -10.62
CA GLU A 128 -19.00 5.70 -10.17
C GLU A 128 -18.95 4.37 -9.41
N LYS A 129 -17.82 3.68 -9.50
CA LYS A 129 -17.64 2.36 -8.93
C LYS A 129 -16.61 2.41 -7.81
N ILE A 130 -16.90 1.69 -6.73
CA ILE A 130 -15.97 1.53 -5.60
C ILE A 130 -15.55 0.06 -5.52
N CYS A 131 -14.26 -0.12 -5.33
CA CYS A 131 -13.67 -1.45 -5.24
C CYS A 131 -12.79 -1.60 -4.00
#